data_cd710aab4d2676791824271cee722d66
#
_entry.id   cd710aab4d2676791824271cee722d66
#
_cell.length_a   1.000
_cell.length_b   1.000
_cell.length_c   1.000
_cell.angle_alpha   90.00
_cell.angle_beta   90.00
_cell.angle_gamma   90.00
#
_symmetry.space_group_name_H-M   'P 1'
#
loop_
_entity.id
_entity.type
_entity.pdbx_description
1 polymer ?
#
loop_
_entity_poly.entity_id
_entity_poly.type
_entity_poly.pdbx_seq_one_letter_code
_entity_poly.pdbx_strand_id
1 'polypeptide(L)'
;MYVDVGAEGRSSDSTLWKYSDFNKDLTKEGNPLNLPEPDHFPGFKDKLPYYFVGDDAFEMTENLMKPYHHARLALKERIFNYRLSRCRRIVENAFGILATRFRILRREIEMSPENASIIVLTCCVLHNFLREHAAATYTPKEATDWEGRDYHQHRGVWRGEAGLAGGQPNRAHNSKTAVKKMRTDITN
;
A
#
# COMPACT_ATOMS: atom_id res chain seq x y z
N MET A 1 8.59 -10.18 -0.18
CA MET A 1 8.37 -8.71 -0.31
C MET A 1 8.70 -8.33 -1.75
N TYR A 2 7.83 -7.59 -2.40
CA TYR A 2 8.09 -6.98 -3.71
C TYR A 2 8.51 -5.52 -3.52
N VAL A 3 9.54 -5.09 -4.22
CA VAL A 3 10.02 -3.71 -4.22
C VAL A 3 10.42 -3.36 -5.65
N ASP A 4 9.86 -2.29 -6.19
CA ASP A 4 10.19 -1.76 -7.50
C ASP A 4 10.88 -0.40 -7.30
N VAL A 5 12.06 -0.24 -7.89
CA VAL A 5 12.92 0.94 -7.74
C VAL A 5 13.53 1.33 -9.08
N GLY A 6 14.00 2.57 -9.18
CA GLY A 6 14.70 3.05 -10.38
C GLY A 6 13.79 3.72 -11.40
N ALA A 7 12.55 3.96 -11.05
CA ALA A 7 11.64 4.71 -11.91
C ALA A 7 11.96 6.21 -11.90
N GLU A 8 11.66 6.89 -13.01
CA GLU A 8 11.81 8.35 -13.10
C GLU A 8 10.84 9.05 -12.14
N GLY A 9 11.35 9.97 -11.31
CA GLY A 9 10.56 10.68 -10.30
C GLY A 9 9.42 11.56 -10.85
N ARG A 10 9.33 11.72 -12.17
CA ARG A 10 8.23 12.43 -12.86
C ARG A 10 7.07 11.50 -13.20
N SER A 11 7.27 10.20 -13.14
CA SER A 11 6.22 9.23 -13.45
C SER A 11 5.16 9.21 -12.34
N SER A 12 3.89 9.16 -12.74
CA SER A 12 2.82 9.02 -11.74
C SER A 12 2.76 7.60 -11.18
N ASP A 13 2.31 7.47 -9.94
CA ASP A 13 2.14 6.16 -9.28
C ASP A 13 1.28 5.20 -10.12
N SER A 14 0.24 5.71 -10.79
CA SER A 14 -0.60 4.93 -11.70
C SER A 14 0.16 4.42 -12.93
N THR A 15 1.09 5.21 -13.45
CA THR A 15 1.94 4.81 -14.58
C THR A 15 2.94 3.76 -14.15
N LEU A 16 3.61 3.97 -13.01
CA LEU A 16 4.55 3.01 -12.45
C LEU A 16 3.86 1.68 -12.14
N TRP A 17 2.70 1.72 -11.50
CA TRP A 17 1.90 0.54 -11.26
C TRP A 17 1.56 -0.22 -12.53
N LYS A 18 1.05 0.48 -13.56
CA LYS A 18 0.64 -0.12 -14.84
C LYS A 18 1.76 -0.93 -15.51
N TYR A 19 3.00 -0.46 -15.41
CA TYR A 19 4.16 -1.10 -16.05
C TYR A 19 4.96 -2.00 -15.11
N SER A 20 4.64 -2.04 -13.82
CA SER A 20 5.31 -2.90 -12.85
C SER A 20 5.11 -4.38 -13.18
N ASP A 21 6.11 -5.19 -12.90
CA ASP A 21 6.01 -6.64 -13.10
C ASP A 21 4.98 -7.26 -12.16
N PHE A 22 4.82 -6.69 -10.96
CA PHE A 22 3.79 -7.13 -10.03
C PHE A 22 2.37 -6.99 -10.60
N ASN A 23 2.05 -5.85 -11.23
CA ASN A 23 0.75 -5.65 -11.87
C ASN A 23 0.56 -6.58 -13.08
N LYS A 24 1.60 -6.80 -13.86
CA LYS A 24 1.57 -7.74 -14.98
C LYS A 24 1.24 -9.16 -14.49
N ASP A 25 1.92 -9.61 -13.42
CA ASP A 25 1.68 -10.91 -12.83
C ASP A 25 0.30 -11.01 -12.15
N LEU A 26 -0.17 -9.91 -11.53
CA LEU A 26 -1.49 -9.85 -10.90
C LEU A 26 -2.64 -9.96 -11.90
N THR A 27 -2.43 -9.49 -13.14
CA THR A 27 -3.47 -9.43 -14.18
C THR A 27 -3.34 -10.54 -15.22
N LYS A 28 -2.25 -11.32 -15.17
CA LYS A 28 -1.97 -12.38 -16.12
C LYS A 28 -2.79 -13.64 -15.82
N GLU A 29 -3.28 -14.30 -16.84
CA GLU A 29 -3.92 -15.62 -16.71
C GLU A 29 -2.93 -16.65 -16.14
N GLY A 30 -3.47 -17.62 -15.38
CA GLY A 30 -2.67 -18.70 -14.78
C GLY A 30 -2.12 -18.42 -13.38
N ASN A 31 -2.51 -17.31 -12.76
CA ASN A 31 -2.21 -16.98 -11.36
C ASN A 31 -0.70 -17.05 -11.01
N PRO A 32 0.19 -16.31 -11.70
CA PRO A 32 1.64 -16.36 -11.46
C PRO A 32 2.05 -16.02 -10.03
N LEU A 33 1.24 -15.20 -9.34
CA LEU A 33 1.45 -14.83 -7.93
C LEU A 33 0.99 -15.93 -6.95
N ASN A 34 0.44 -17.03 -7.45
CA ASN A 34 -0.10 -18.12 -6.64
C ASN A 34 -1.08 -17.63 -5.56
N LEU A 35 -1.99 -16.72 -5.95
CA LEU A 35 -3.04 -16.26 -5.05
C LEU A 35 -3.95 -17.42 -4.68
N PRO A 36 -4.46 -17.48 -3.45
CA PRO A 36 -5.42 -18.49 -3.07
C PRO A 36 -6.68 -18.43 -3.94
N GLU A 37 -7.31 -19.59 -4.16
CA GLU A 37 -8.60 -19.66 -4.83
C GLU A 37 -9.66 -18.84 -4.08
N PRO A 38 -10.66 -18.29 -4.79
CA PRO A 38 -11.76 -17.56 -4.16
C PRO A 38 -12.42 -18.37 -3.05
N ASP A 39 -12.68 -17.75 -1.91
CA ASP A 39 -13.24 -18.40 -0.73
C ASP A 39 -14.43 -17.64 -0.15
N HIS A 40 -15.17 -18.29 0.77
CA HIS A 40 -16.28 -17.68 1.50
C HIS A 40 -15.78 -16.82 2.65
N PHE A 41 -16.05 -15.52 2.58
CA PHE A 41 -15.77 -14.61 3.68
C PHE A 41 -16.98 -14.51 4.63
N PRO A 42 -16.76 -14.29 5.94
CA PRO A 42 -17.85 -14.12 6.91
C PRO A 42 -18.85 -13.05 6.47
N GLY A 43 -20.13 -13.43 6.39
CA GLY A 43 -21.20 -12.52 5.96
C GLY A 43 -21.48 -12.49 4.45
N PHE A 44 -20.69 -13.20 3.63
CA PHE A 44 -20.90 -13.27 2.18
C PHE A 44 -21.43 -14.65 1.77
N LYS A 45 -22.39 -14.64 0.82
CA LYS A 45 -22.96 -15.87 0.24
C LYS A 45 -22.08 -16.43 -0.86
N ASP A 46 -21.49 -15.55 -1.66
CA ASP A 46 -20.67 -15.91 -2.79
C ASP A 46 -19.18 -15.93 -2.39
N LYS A 47 -18.42 -16.75 -3.08
CA LYS A 47 -16.95 -16.75 -2.96
C LYS A 47 -16.40 -15.45 -3.53
N LEU A 48 -15.47 -14.85 -2.82
CA LEU A 48 -14.77 -13.64 -3.24
C LEU A 48 -13.29 -13.94 -3.48
N PRO A 49 -12.66 -13.36 -4.49
CA PRO A 49 -11.23 -13.47 -4.69
C PRO A 49 -10.47 -12.75 -3.57
N TYR A 50 -9.28 -13.24 -3.28
CA TYR A 50 -8.32 -12.51 -2.45
C TYR A 50 -7.81 -11.29 -3.22
N TYR A 51 -7.67 -10.15 -2.52
CA TYR A 51 -7.25 -8.91 -3.14
C TYR A 51 -6.24 -8.14 -2.30
N PHE A 52 -5.39 -7.43 -2.99
CA PHE A 52 -4.53 -6.41 -2.41
C PHE A 52 -5.31 -5.12 -2.20
N VAL A 53 -4.79 -4.27 -1.35
CA VAL A 53 -5.37 -2.96 -1.05
C VAL A 53 -4.44 -1.88 -1.60
N GLY A 54 -4.94 -1.11 -2.55
CA GLY A 54 -4.20 -0.05 -3.21
C GLY A 54 -4.67 1.35 -2.87
N ASP A 55 -3.94 2.34 -3.37
CA ASP A 55 -4.30 3.74 -3.29
C ASP A 55 -5.33 4.11 -4.37
N ASP A 56 -5.93 5.29 -4.24
CA ASP A 56 -6.87 5.85 -5.23
C ASP A 56 -6.21 6.07 -6.60
N ALA A 57 -4.89 6.24 -6.65
CA ALA A 57 -4.13 6.35 -7.89
C ALA A 57 -4.18 5.11 -8.79
N PHE A 58 -4.37 3.92 -8.22
CA PHE A 58 -4.31 2.66 -8.98
C PHE A 58 -5.63 2.33 -9.67
N GLU A 59 -5.55 1.57 -10.76
CA GLU A 59 -6.72 0.98 -11.40
C GLU A 59 -7.22 -0.18 -10.54
N MET A 60 -8.53 -0.17 -10.22
CA MET A 60 -9.17 -1.23 -9.45
C MET A 60 -9.38 -2.47 -10.33
N THR A 61 -8.94 -3.63 -9.83
CA THR A 61 -9.12 -4.94 -10.46
C THR A 61 -9.79 -5.90 -9.48
N GLU A 62 -10.09 -7.13 -9.89
CA GLU A 62 -10.63 -8.16 -8.99
C GLU A 62 -9.69 -8.45 -7.81
N ASN A 63 -8.38 -8.36 -8.05
CA ASN A 63 -7.35 -8.60 -7.05
C ASN A 63 -6.69 -7.33 -6.52
N LEU A 64 -7.18 -6.14 -6.87
CA LEU A 64 -6.72 -4.86 -6.31
C LEU A 64 -7.91 -3.96 -5.96
N MET A 65 -8.13 -3.77 -4.66
CA MET A 65 -9.22 -2.96 -4.14
C MET A 65 -8.73 -1.57 -3.75
N LYS A 66 -9.51 -0.53 -4.06
CA LYS A 66 -9.21 0.86 -3.73
C LYS A 66 -10.38 1.58 -3.08
N PRO A 67 -10.15 2.73 -2.39
CA PRO A 67 -11.22 3.47 -1.73
C PRO A 67 -12.26 4.02 -2.71
N TYR A 68 -13.45 4.31 -2.19
CA TYR A 68 -14.44 5.15 -2.86
C TYR A 68 -13.95 6.59 -2.87
N HIS A 69 -14.10 7.25 -4.01
CA HIS A 69 -13.70 8.64 -4.18
C HIS A 69 -14.82 9.44 -4.85
N HIS A 70 -15.70 10.03 -4.05
CA HIS A 70 -16.70 11.01 -4.48
C HIS A 70 -17.11 11.91 -3.32
N ALA A 71 -17.73 13.05 -3.62
CA ALA A 71 -17.97 14.12 -2.65
C ALA A 71 -18.94 13.76 -1.52
N ARG A 72 -19.86 12.81 -1.75
CA ARG A 72 -20.88 12.40 -0.78
C ARG A 72 -20.88 10.89 -0.60
N LEU A 73 -20.03 10.40 0.27
CA LEU A 73 -19.96 8.97 0.62
C LEU A 73 -21.13 8.58 1.53
N ALA A 74 -21.81 7.49 1.18
CA ALA A 74 -22.78 6.83 2.06
C ALA A 74 -22.05 6.26 3.30
N LEU A 75 -22.79 6.02 4.38
CA LEU A 75 -22.20 5.50 5.62
C LEU A 75 -21.39 4.20 5.40
N LYS A 76 -21.93 3.26 4.63
CA LYS A 76 -21.26 2.01 4.30
C LYS A 76 -19.95 2.22 3.56
N GLU A 77 -19.91 3.16 2.59
CA GLU A 77 -18.69 3.50 1.84
C GLU A 77 -17.64 4.18 2.73
N ARG A 78 -18.08 4.99 3.69
CA ARG A 78 -17.19 5.58 4.72
C ARG A 78 -16.58 4.51 5.60
N ILE A 79 -17.37 3.52 6.04
CA ILE A 79 -16.91 2.38 6.84
C ILE A 79 -15.90 1.55 6.02
N PHE A 80 -16.20 1.28 4.76
CA PHE A 80 -15.30 0.57 3.86
C PHE A 80 -13.97 1.31 3.72
N ASN A 81 -14.00 2.60 3.38
CA ASN A 81 -12.80 3.43 3.25
C ASN A 81 -11.98 3.47 4.56
N TYR A 82 -12.65 3.54 5.70
CA TYR A 82 -11.99 3.49 7.00
C TYR A 82 -11.27 2.16 7.22
N ARG A 83 -11.91 1.02 6.96
CA ARG A 83 -11.31 -0.31 7.08
C ARG A 83 -10.12 -0.45 6.13
N LEU A 84 -10.27 0.01 4.89
CA LEU A 84 -9.23 -0.03 3.87
C LEU A 84 -8.04 0.86 4.26
N SER A 85 -8.26 2.05 4.81
CA SER A 85 -7.20 2.92 5.31
C SER A 85 -6.42 2.29 6.46
N ARG A 86 -7.09 1.50 7.34
CA ARG A 86 -6.41 0.74 8.39
C ARG A 86 -5.46 -0.31 7.82
N CYS A 87 -5.86 -1.02 6.78
CA CYS A 87 -4.98 -1.98 6.10
C CYS A 87 -3.77 -1.27 5.47
N ARG A 88 -3.99 -0.12 4.82
CA ARG A 88 -2.91 0.67 4.20
C ARG A 88 -1.93 1.28 5.20
N ARG A 89 -2.36 1.54 6.43
CA ARG A 89 -1.51 2.08 7.50
C ARG A 89 -0.23 1.25 7.72
N ILE A 90 -0.28 -0.05 7.47
CA ILE A 90 0.87 -0.94 7.63
C ILE A 90 2.00 -0.55 6.67
N VAL A 91 1.68 -0.30 5.40
CA VAL A 91 2.69 0.12 4.42
C VAL A 91 3.16 1.55 4.65
N GLU A 92 2.28 2.45 5.09
CA GLU A 92 2.64 3.81 5.48
C GLU A 92 3.63 3.81 6.66
N ASN A 93 3.37 2.98 7.67
CA ASN A 93 4.30 2.77 8.78
C ASN A 93 5.66 2.23 8.30
N ALA A 94 5.65 1.26 7.38
CA ALA A 94 6.88 0.69 6.84
C ALA A 94 7.74 1.76 6.15
N PHE A 95 7.15 2.59 5.29
CA PHE A 95 7.85 3.70 4.65
C PHE A 95 8.33 4.76 5.65
N GLY A 96 7.49 5.12 6.62
CA GLY A 96 7.85 6.08 7.65
C GLY A 96 9.04 5.63 8.48
N ILE A 97 9.05 4.37 8.93
CA ILE A 97 10.16 3.79 9.69
C ILE A 97 11.42 3.69 8.80
N LEU A 98 11.27 3.23 7.56
CA LEU A 98 12.36 3.11 6.61
C LEU A 98 13.07 4.47 6.43
N ALA A 99 12.33 5.53 6.13
CA ALA A 99 12.87 6.87 5.95
C ALA A 99 13.44 7.47 7.25
N THR A 100 12.87 7.14 8.41
CA THR A 100 13.37 7.59 9.72
C THR A 100 14.70 6.94 10.08
N ARG A 101 14.85 5.64 9.80
CA ARG A 101 16.07 4.89 10.11
C ARG A 101 17.17 5.12 9.08
N PHE A 102 16.81 5.15 7.82
CA PHE A 102 17.76 5.36 6.72
C PHE A 102 17.59 6.79 6.16
N ARG A 103 18.26 7.75 6.82
CA ARG A 103 18.12 9.19 6.51
C ARG A 103 18.51 9.57 5.09
N ILE A 104 19.27 8.73 4.40
CA ILE A 104 19.60 8.90 2.98
C ILE A 104 18.34 8.94 2.10
N LEU A 105 17.24 8.29 2.52
CA LEU A 105 15.96 8.26 1.80
C LEU A 105 15.12 9.55 1.99
N ARG A 106 15.60 10.51 2.82
CA ARG A 106 14.89 11.78 3.08
C ARG A 106 15.29 12.91 2.15
N ARG A 107 16.29 12.71 1.32
CA ARG A 107 16.83 13.72 0.41
C ARG A 107 17.22 13.07 -0.90
N GLU A 108 17.51 13.89 -1.90
CA GLU A 108 18.05 13.43 -3.15
C GLU A 108 19.34 12.62 -2.92
N ILE A 109 19.43 11.49 -3.59
CA ILE A 109 20.62 10.63 -3.56
C ILE A 109 21.48 11.06 -4.75
N GLU A 110 22.54 11.81 -4.47
CA GLU A 110 23.44 12.37 -5.48
C GLU A 110 24.36 11.28 -6.08
N MET A 111 23.77 10.32 -6.78
CA MET A 111 24.45 9.18 -7.41
C MET A 111 23.79 8.83 -8.73
N SER A 112 24.40 7.92 -9.49
CA SER A 112 23.74 7.37 -10.68
C SER A 112 22.47 6.62 -10.27
N PRO A 113 21.43 6.57 -11.14
CA PRO A 113 20.17 5.87 -10.85
C PRO A 113 20.37 4.40 -10.42
N GLU A 114 21.36 3.72 -11.01
CA GLU A 114 21.69 2.33 -10.71
C GLU A 114 22.19 2.20 -9.26
N ASN A 115 23.13 3.06 -8.86
CA ASN A 115 23.66 3.06 -7.49
C ASN A 115 22.62 3.50 -6.48
N ALA A 116 21.80 4.49 -6.80
CA ALA A 116 20.67 4.90 -5.96
C ALA A 116 19.69 3.75 -5.74
N SER A 117 19.36 2.99 -6.78
CA SER A 117 18.50 1.81 -6.70
C SER A 117 19.07 0.72 -5.78
N ILE A 118 20.38 0.45 -5.87
CA ILE A 118 21.07 -0.50 -4.98
C ILE A 118 20.97 -0.04 -3.53
N ILE A 119 21.17 1.25 -3.26
CA ILE A 119 21.07 1.81 -1.90
C ILE A 119 19.64 1.63 -1.35
N VAL A 120 18.61 1.96 -2.14
CA VAL A 120 17.21 1.82 -1.71
C VAL A 120 16.89 0.36 -1.42
N LEU A 121 17.26 -0.56 -2.31
CA LEU A 121 17.08 -2.00 -2.11
C LEU A 121 17.81 -2.49 -0.85
N THR A 122 19.05 -2.04 -0.64
CA THR A 122 19.82 -2.38 0.57
C THR A 122 19.10 -1.90 1.83
N CYS A 123 18.57 -0.68 1.84
CA CYS A 123 17.76 -0.18 2.97
C CYS A 123 16.53 -1.07 3.24
N CYS A 124 15.84 -1.52 2.17
CA CYS A 124 14.69 -2.42 2.31
C CYS A 124 15.07 -3.80 2.88
N VAL A 125 16.18 -4.36 2.42
CA VAL A 125 16.70 -5.66 2.93
C VAL A 125 17.10 -5.54 4.41
N LEU A 126 17.84 -4.50 4.76
CA LEU A 126 18.24 -4.24 6.14
C LEU A 126 17.03 -3.96 7.04
N HIS A 127 16.01 -3.25 6.54
CA HIS A 127 14.76 -3.04 7.26
C HIS A 127 14.10 -4.37 7.62
N ASN A 128 13.97 -5.29 6.67
CA ASN A 128 13.38 -6.61 6.92
C ASN A 128 14.21 -7.41 7.91
N PHE A 129 15.54 -7.44 7.72
CA PHE A 129 16.45 -8.12 8.63
C PHE A 129 16.31 -7.62 10.07
N LEU A 130 16.31 -6.30 10.27
CA LEU A 130 16.14 -5.70 11.59
C LEU A 130 14.75 -5.92 12.19
N ARG A 131 13.72 -5.97 11.35
CA ARG A 131 12.35 -6.32 11.77
C ARG A 131 12.26 -7.76 12.28
N GLU A 132 12.97 -8.67 11.67
CA GLU A 132 12.98 -10.08 12.05
C GLU A 132 13.80 -10.34 13.31
N HIS A 133 15.00 -9.74 13.40
CA HIS A 133 15.98 -10.09 14.43
C HIS A 133 16.01 -9.13 15.64
N ALA A 134 15.49 -7.93 15.51
CA ALA A 134 15.54 -6.88 16.53
C ALA A 134 14.24 -6.06 16.62
N ALA A 135 13.08 -6.67 16.40
CA ALA A 135 11.80 -5.97 16.27
C ALA A 135 11.50 -5.02 17.44
N ALA A 136 11.72 -5.44 18.69
CA ALA A 136 11.41 -4.64 19.87
C ALA A 136 12.21 -3.32 19.93
N THR A 137 13.46 -3.34 19.48
CA THR A 137 14.34 -2.16 19.48
C THR A 137 14.19 -1.34 18.20
N TYR A 138 14.03 -2.04 17.08
CA TYR A 138 13.96 -1.39 15.77
C TYR A 138 12.62 -0.71 15.50
N THR A 139 11.52 -1.37 15.91
CA THR A 139 10.14 -0.87 15.75
C THR A 139 9.36 -0.98 17.06
N PRO A 140 9.74 -0.23 18.11
CA PRO A 140 8.93 -0.16 19.32
C PRO A 140 7.53 0.34 18.98
N LYS A 141 6.56 0.09 19.86
CA LYS A 141 5.14 0.41 19.61
C LYS A 141 4.93 1.88 19.24
N GLU A 142 5.68 2.76 19.83
CA GLU A 142 5.62 4.21 19.62
C GLU A 142 6.16 4.62 18.23
N ALA A 143 6.94 3.76 17.59
CA ALA A 143 7.46 4.03 16.25
C ALA A 143 6.38 3.93 15.16
N THR A 144 5.26 3.25 15.42
CA THR A 144 4.21 2.99 14.43
C THR A 144 2.91 3.70 14.77
N ASP A 145 2.13 4.00 13.73
CA ASP A 145 0.72 4.35 13.92
C ASP A 145 -0.04 3.10 14.35
N TRP A 146 -0.82 3.21 15.40
CA TRP A 146 -1.70 2.13 15.84
C TRP A 146 -3.02 2.70 16.37
N GLU A 147 -4.02 1.86 16.49
CA GLU A 147 -5.34 2.24 16.96
C GLU A 147 -5.70 1.41 18.20
N GLY A 148 -6.09 2.11 19.27
CA GLY A 148 -6.56 1.50 20.49
C GLY A 148 -7.91 0.78 20.33
N ARG A 149 -8.31 0.02 21.35
CA ARG A 149 -9.65 -0.61 21.40
C ARG A 149 -10.79 0.41 21.49
N ASP A 150 -10.48 1.62 21.91
CA ASP A 150 -11.34 2.81 22.00
C ASP A 150 -11.42 3.59 20.68
N TYR A 151 -10.86 3.06 19.58
CA TYR A 151 -10.74 3.71 18.27
C TYR A 151 -9.88 4.98 18.26
N HIS A 152 -9.17 5.28 19.34
CA HIS A 152 -8.18 6.35 19.36
C HIS A 152 -6.96 5.99 18.50
N GLN A 153 -6.61 6.91 17.59
CA GLN A 153 -5.44 6.76 16.73
C GLN A 153 -4.22 7.35 17.42
N HIS A 154 -3.22 6.51 17.65
CA HIS A 154 -1.90 6.91 18.12
C HIS A 154 -1.00 7.08 16.90
N ARG A 155 -0.38 8.23 16.79
CA ARG A 155 0.54 8.54 15.68
C ARG A 155 1.95 8.09 16.04
N GLY A 156 2.60 7.36 15.13
CA GLY A 156 4.00 6.99 15.27
C GLY A 156 4.93 8.20 15.20
N VAL A 157 6.03 8.14 15.92
CA VAL A 157 7.03 9.23 15.97
C VAL A 157 7.61 9.59 14.61
N TRP A 158 7.58 8.66 13.65
CA TRP A 158 8.04 8.91 12.28
C TRP A 158 7.31 10.05 11.58
N ARG A 159 6.04 10.33 11.96
CA ARG A 159 5.25 11.43 11.37
C ARG A 159 5.80 12.82 11.73
N GLY A 160 6.43 12.96 12.88
CA GLY A 160 7.07 14.21 13.29
C GLY A 160 8.45 14.43 12.64
N GLU A 161 9.07 13.33 12.19
CA GLU A 161 10.42 13.37 11.62
C GLU A 161 10.46 13.28 10.09
N ALA A 162 9.38 12.82 9.47
CA ALA A 162 9.37 12.54 8.05
C ALA A 162 9.03 13.79 7.24
N GLY A 163 10.01 14.36 6.61
CA GLY A 163 9.85 15.24 5.45
C GLY A 163 9.49 14.48 4.16
N LEU A 164 8.67 13.43 4.26
CA LEU A 164 8.13 12.74 3.09
C LEU A 164 7.01 13.62 2.52
N ALA A 165 7.34 14.40 1.50
CA ALA A 165 6.33 15.10 0.71
C ALA A 165 5.42 14.03 0.09
N GLY A 166 4.16 13.99 0.53
CA GLY A 166 3.15 13.13 -0.08
C GLY A 166 2.96 13.56 -1.54
N GLY A 167 3.23 12.64 -2.48
CA GLY A 167 2.92 12.86 -3.88
C GLY A 167 1.43 13.15 -4.04
N GLN A 168 1.09 14.05 -4.95
CA GLN A 168 -0.33 14.32 -5.27
C GLN A 168 -0.94 13.08 -5.94
N PRO A 169 -2.10 12.59 -5.48
CA PRO A 169 -2.73 11.42 -6.07
C PRO A 169 -3.19 11.75 -7.49
N ASN A 170 -2.61 11.06 -8.46
CA ASN A 170 -3.10 11.07 -9.83
C ASN A 170 -4.19 9.99 -9.96
N ARG A 171 -5.39 10.36 -10.43
CA ARG A 171 -6.57 9.49 -10.43
C ARG A 171 -6.62 8.60 -11.65
N ALA A 172 -6.61 7.29 -11.47
CA ALA A 172 -6.95 6.34 -12.53
C ALA A 172 -8.48 6.16 -12.60
N HIS A 173 -9.09 6.43 -13.76
CA HIS A 173 -10.55 6.52 -13.89
C HIS A 173 -11.27 5.28 -14.46
N ASN A 174 -10.60 4.25 -14.94
CA ASN A 174 -11.19 3.21 -15.78
C ASN A 174 -11.27 1.81 -15.13
N SER A 175 -12.05 1.67 -14.06
CA SER A 175 -12.35 0.32 -13.53
C SER A 175 -13.53 -0.33 -14.22
N LYS A 176 -13.45 -1.63 -14.55
CA LYS A 176 -14.52 -2.41 -15.15
C LYS A 176 -15.78 -2.44 -14.26
N THR A 177 -16.95 -2.49 -14.87
CA THR A 177 -18.25 -2.47 -14.14
C THR A 177 -18.40 -3.65 -13.17
N ALA A 178 -17.94 -4.86 -13.55
CA ALA A 178 -17.97 -6.04 -12.67
C ALA A 178 -17.20 -5.82 -11.37
N VAL A 179 -16.01 -5.21 -11.47
CA VAL A 179 -15.15 -4.93 -10.28
C VAL A 179 -15.78 -3.87 -9.38
N LYS A 180 -16.44 -2.86 -9.97
CA LYS A 180 -17.20 -1.87 -9.19
C LYS A 180 -18.35 -2.53 -8.43
N LYS A 181 -19.05 -3.50 -9.04
CA LYS A 181 -20.11 -4.28 -8.40
C LYS A 181 -19.52 -5.07 -7.23
N MET A 182 -18.44 -5.82 -7.43
CA MET A 182 -17.76 -6.57 -6.36
C MET A 182 -17.43 -5.68 -5.16
N ARG A 183 -16.86 -4.49 -5.37
CA ARG A 183 -16.60 -3.53 -4.30
C ARG A 183 -17.88 -3.14 -3.56
N THR A 184 -18.98 -2.89 -4.28
CA THR A 184 -20.27 -2.55 -3.69
C THR A 184 -20.82 -3.70 -2.85
N ASP A 185 -20.68 -4.94 -3.33
CA ASP A 185 -21.12 -6.14 -2.61
C ASP A 185 -20.33 -6.33 -1.30
N ILE A 186 -18.99 -6.11 -1.33
CA ILE A 186 -18.14 -6.13 -0.12
C ILE A 186 -18.51 -5.01 0.87
N THR A 187 -19.07 -3.91 0.39
CA THR A 187 -19.44 -2.75 1.22
C THR A 187 -20.80 -2.93 1.89
N ASN A 188 -21.68 -3.74 1.33
CA ASN A 188 -23.05 -3.97 1.83
C ASN A 188 -23.13 -4.94 3.01
#